data_54852e8f8ced8f91074c92acd9ddf9e4
#
_entry.id   54852e8f8ced8f91074c92acd9ddf9e4
#
_cell.length_a   1.000
_cell.length_b   1.000
_cell.length_c   1.000
_cell.angle_alpha   90.00
_cell.angle_beta   90.00
_cell.angle_gamma   90.00
#
_symmetry.space_group_name_H-M   'P 1'
#
loop_
_entity.id
_entity.type
_entity.pdbx_description
1 polymer ?
#
loop_
_entity_poly.entity_id
_entity_poly.type
_entity_poly.pdbx_seq_one_letter_code
_entity_poly.pdbx_strand_id
1 'polypeptide(L)'
;DGESSEKSARVRKLLLARSALDSPSAMPLIKTPSVRPDQGHRSLRVGVGGGNRDGVPYQEFAVRPAYHDQNDPADGYIRGAQIQFFNFRLRHYGDEAGMRIEEFVPIDIFSLPSRNDFFQSLSWKVNVGWARKRLAENNEPLITRLNAGGGYAWDAPSLDKPWAQIYTLLESTLESTSQYNGHYAWGAGPSAGIITDITDNWRLNAYARVQRFALGEA
;
A
#
# COMPACT_ATOMS: atom_id res chain seq x y z
N ASP A 1 -13.34 8.34 -46.63
CA ASP A 1 -14.09 9.55 -46.13
C ASP A 1 -15.58 9.25 -45.82
N GLY A 2 -16.22 8.25 -46.41
CA GLY A 2 -17.64 7.93 -46.16
C GLY A 2 -17.96 7.46 -44.76
N GLU A 3 -17.16 6.59 -44.18
CA GLU A 3 -17.38 5.98 -42.84
C GLU A 3 -17.28 7.01 -41.70
N SER A 4 -16.39 7.98 -41.81
CA SER A 4 -16.26 9.04 -40.84
C SER A 4 -17.48 9.98 -40.86
N SER A 5 -18.01 10.26 -42.05
CA SER A 5 -19.21 11.09 -42.23
C SER A 5 -20.46 10.42 -41.65
N GLU A 6 -20.61 9.12 -41.84
CA GLU A 6 -21.74 8.33 -41.34
C GLU A 6 -21.70 8.21 -39.79
N LYS A 7 -20.54 7.98 -39.23
CA LYS A 7 -20.34 7.99 -37.75
C LYS A 7 -20.71 9.36 -37.16
N SER A 8 -20.27 10.43 -37.78
CA SER A 8 -20.57 11.80 -37.34
C SER A 8 -22.05 12.13 -37.40
N ALA A 9 -22.74 11.69 -38.47
CA ALA A 9 -24.18 11.85 -38.62
C ALA A 9 -24.98 11.04 -37.57
N ARG A 10 -24.51 9.84 -37.22
CA ARG A 10 -25.12 9.00 -36.20
C ARG A 10 -24.93 9.60 -34.78
N VAL A 11 -23.74 10.09 -34.46
CA VAL A 11 -23.46 10.79 -33.19
C VAL A 11 -24.34 12.03 -33.05
N ARG A 12 -24.47 12.84 -34.11
CA ARG A 12 -25.32 14.02 -34.11
C ARG A 12 -26.78 13.68 -33.87
N LYS A 13 -27.29 12.60 -34.52
CA LYS A 13 -28.67 12.11 -34.33
C LYS A 13 -28.93 11.67 -32.89
N LEU A 14 -27.95 10.97 -32.26
CA LEU A 14 -28.04 10.54 -30.87
C LEU A 14 -28.00 11.74 -29.90
N LEU A 15 -27.18 12.73 -30.14
CA LEU A 15 -27.11 13.96 -29.35
C LEU A 15 -28.41 14.77 -29.42
N LEU A 16 -29.02 14.88 -30.61
CA LEU A 16 -30.31 15.53 -30.79
C LEU A 16 -31.44 14.75 -30.09
N ALA A 17 -31.46 13.44 -30.21
CA ALA A 17 -32.42 12.61 -29.48
C ALA A 17 -32.27 12.73 -27.97
N ARG A 18 -31.04 12.79 -27.46
CA ARG A 18 -30.76 13.01 -26.03
C ARG A 18 -31.21 14.40 -25.56
N SER A 19 -30.99 15.43 -26.37
CA SER A 19 -31.43 16.80 -26.00
C SER A 19 -32.93 16.98 -26.01
N ALA A 20 -33.66 16.11 -26.72
CA ALA A 20 -35.13 16.11 -26.73
C ALA A 20 -35.76 15.30 -25.55
N LEU A 21 -34.94 14.54 -24.81
CA LEU A 21 -35.40 13.89 -23.59
C LEU A 21 -35.44 14.94 -22.47
N ASP A 22 -36.56 15.05 -21.81
CA ASP A 22 -36.65 15.84 -20.57
C ASP A 22 -35.65 15.20 -19.57
N SER A 23 -34.54 15.86 -19.39
CA SER A 23 -33.60 15.48 -18.34
C SER A 23 -34.27 15.67 -17.00
N PRO A 24 -34.32 14.68 -16.12
CA PRO A 24 -34.76 14.94 -14.76
C PRO A 24 -33.88 16.07 -14.21
N SER A 25 -34.55 17.20 -13.89
CA SER A 25 -33.90 18.47 -13.52
C SER A 25 -33.14 18.43 -12.20
N ALA A 26 -33.10 17.28 -11.52
CA ALA A 26 -32.35 17.07 -10.31
C ALA A 26 -31.19 16.10 -10.58
N MET A 27 -30.00 16.64 -10.82
CA MET A 27 -28.81 15.84 -10.58
C MET A 27 -28.85 15.32 -9.13
N PRO A 28 -28.61 14.02 -8.91
CA PRO A 28 -28.53 13.51 -7.55
C PRO A 28 -27.51 14.35 -6.77
N LEU A 29 -27.92 14.90 -5.66
CA LEU A 29 -27.02 15.64 -4.76
C LEU A 29 -25.90 14.70 -4.35
N ILE A 30 -24.71 14.96 -4.83
CA ILE A 30 -23.51 14.24 -4.39
C ILE A 30 -23.32 14.63 -2.92
N LYS A 31 -23.49 13.65 -2.03
CA LYS A 31 -23.25 13.87 -0.59
C LYS A 31 -21.78 14.24 -0.41
N THR A 32 -21.54 15.41 0.17
CA THR A 32 -20.20 15.78 0.61
C THR A 32 -19.73 14.76 1.65
N PRO A 33 -18.48 14.26 1.56
CA PRO A 33 -17.92 13.39 2.60
C PRO A 33 -18.06 14.03 3.98
N SER A 34 -18.44 13.24 4.97
CA SER A 34 -18.60 13.70 6.36
C SER A 34 -17.29 14.19 6.98
N VAL A 35 -16.18 13.63 6.53
CA VAL A 35 -14.82 13.99 6.95
C VAL A 35 -13.97 14.24 5.71
N ARG A 36 -13.33 15.40 5.65
CA ARG A 36 -12.38 15.73 4.58
C ARG A 36 -10.99 15.20 4.95
N PRO A 37 -10.07 15.01 3.98
CA PRO A 37 -8.70 14.55 4.24
C PRO A 37 -7.93 15.42 5.27
N ASP A 38 -8.17 16.72 5.26
CA ASP A 38 -7.56 17.68 6.19
C ASP A 38 -8.18 17.65 7.60
N GLN A 39 -9.29 16.94 7.77
CA GLN A 39 -10.01 16.74 9.04
C GLN A 39 -9.87 15.31 9.58
N GLY A 40 -9.19 14.44 8.85
CA GLY A 40 -8.91 13.07 9.25
C GLY A 40 -7.90 12.96 10.40
N HIS A 41 -7.29 11.80 10.57
CA HIS A 41 -6.29 11.60 11.61
C HIS A 41 -5.01 12.45 11.37
N ARG A 42 -4.25 12.69 12.44
CA ARG A 42 -2.95 13.39 12.34
C ARG A 42 -1.90 12.50 11.67
N SER A 43 -0.98 13.11 10.94
CA SER A 43 0.02 12.40 10.14
C SER A 43 1.21 11.86 10.94
N LEU A 44 1.56 12.51 12.07
CA LEU A 44 2.67 12.08 12.94
C LEU A 44 2.23 10.94 13.86
N ARG A 45 2.98 9.84 13.85
CA ARG A 45 2.84 8.75 14.80
C ARG A 45 4.16 8.46 15.49
N VAL A 46 4.14 8.45 16.83
CA VAL A 46 5.24 8.03 17.67
C VAL A 46 4.81 6.79 18.44
N GLY A 47 5.64 5.79 18.47
CA GLY A 47 5.40 4.54 19.18
C GLY A 47 6.57 4.17 20.07
N VAL A 48 6.24 3.61 21.24
CA VAL A 48 7.19 2.92 22.10
C VAL A 48 6.68 1.51 22.36
N GLY A 49 7.57 0.56 22.44
CA GLY A 49 7.21 -0.83 22.62
C GLY A 49 8.34 -1.63 23.25
N GLY A 50 8.09 -2.89 23.44
CA GLY A 50 9.09 -3.85 23.89
C GLY A 50 8.71 -5.25 23.46
N GLY A 51 9.68 -6.13 23.43
CA GLY A 51 9.48 -7.52 23.05
C GLY A 51 10.68 -8.38 23.37
N ASN A 52 10.64 -9.58 22.87
CA ASN A 52 11.73 -10.53 22.95
C ASN A 52 12.03 -11.06 21.54
N ARG A 53 13.31 -11.14 21.20
CA ARG A 53 13.77 -11.71 19.95
C ARG A 53 14.87 -12.72 20.25
N ASP A 54 14.60 -13.98 19.95
CA ASP A 54 15.54 -15.09 20.17
C ASP A 54 16.04 -15.20 21.61
N GLY A 55 15.18 -14.93 22.59
CA GLY A 55 15.56 -14.93 24.01
C GLY A 55 16.09 -13.59 24.53
N VAL A 56 16.40 -12.63 23.67
CA VAL A 56 16.94 -11.31 24.06
C VAL A 56 15.81 -10.29 24.14
N PRO A 57 15.57 -9.67 25.31
CA PRO A 57 14.60 -8.61 25.46
C PRO A 57 15.05 -7.34 24.74
N TYR A 58 14.11 -6.60 24.17
CA TYR A 58 14.38 -5.30 23.56
C TYR A 58 13.30 -4.28 23.91
N GLN A 59 13.70 -3.01 23.84
CA GLN A 59 12.82 -1.85 23.82
C GLN A 59 12.82 -1.26 22.40
N GLU A 60 11.68 -0.76 21.96
CA GLU A 60 11.53 -0.20 20.61
C GLU A 60 11.00 1.23 20.68
N PHE A 61 11.59 2.09 19.85
CA PHE A 61 11.10 3.42 19.53
C PHE A 61 10.86 3.51 18.03
N ALA A 62 9.67 3.97 17.66
CA ALA A 62 9.27 4.12 16.26
C ALA A 62 8.70 5.51 16.00
N VAL A 63 9.04 6.09 14.86
CA VAL A 63 8.50 7.37 14.38
C VAL A 63 8.10 7.24 12.92
N ARG A 64 6.89 7.68 12.62
CA ARG A 64 6.38 7.86 11.27
C ARG A 64 5.85 9.30 11.15
N PRO A 65 6.59 10.21 10.52
CA PRO A 65 6.23 11.64 10.52
C PRO A 65 5.13 12.02 9.52
N ALA A 66 4.76 11.18 8.57
CA ALA A 66 3.73 11.46 7.54
C ALA A 66 3.32 10.16 6.83
N TYR A 67 2.18 10.05 6.28
CA TYR A 67 0.91 10.69 6.12
C TYR A 67 -0.21 9.76 6.59
N HIS A 68 -0.40 8.61 5.92
CA HIS A 68 -1.47 7.64 6.14
C HIS A 68 -0.97 6.22 5.96
N ASP A 69 -1.38 5.35 6.88
CA ASP A 69 -1.12 3.91 6.88
C ASP A 69 -2.45 3.16 6.65
N GLN A 70 -2.40 2.01 6.00
CA GLN A 70 -3.61 1.20 5.79
C GLN A 70 -4.32 0.78 7.08
N ASN A 71 -3.62 0.82 8.22
CA ASN A 71 -4.18 0.52 9.54
C ASN A 71 -4.65 1.78 10.30
N ASP A 72 -4.40 2.97 9.78
CA ASP A 72 -4.94 4.20 10.37
C ASP A 72 -6.45 4.31 10.10
N PRO A 73 -7.20 5.12 10.88
CA PRO A 73 -8.60 5.40 10.59
C PRO A 73 -8.82 5.84 9.14
N ALA A 74 -9.81 5.26 8.48
CA ALA A 74 -10.05 5.51 7.05
C ALA A 74 -10.73 6.85 6.75
N ASP A 75 -11.24 7.54 7.77
CA ASP A 75 -11.98 8.78 7.60
C ASP A 75 -11.14 9.85 6.89
N GLY A 76 -11.64 10.33 5.76
CA GLY A 76 -10.95 11.29 4.90
C GLY A 76 -9.95 10.67 3.92
N TYR A 77 -9.73 9.35 3.95
CA TYR A 77 -8.77 8.65 3.07
C TYR A 77 -9.45 7.58 2.22
N ILE A 78 -8.84 7.27 1.09
CA ILE A 78 -9.30 6.19 0.22
C ILE A 78 -8.79 4.86 0.77
N ARG A 79 -9.66 3.86 0.90
CA ARG A 79 -9.28 2.49 1.28
C ARG A 79 -8.18 1.96 0.34
N GLY A 80 -7.19 1.30 0.91
CA GLY A 80 -6.05 0.76 0.16
C GLY A 80 -4.99 1.81 -0.24
N ALA A 81 -5.18 3.08 0.10
CA ALA A 81 -4.12 4.06 0.00
C ALA A 81 -3.20 3.96 1.23
N GLN A 82 -1.90 4.04 0.99
CA GLN A 82 -0.88 4.25 2.00
C GLN A 82 0.16 5.20 1.44
N ILE A 83 0.52 6.20 2.22
CA ILE A 83 1.60 7.12 1.89
C ILE A 83 2.37 7.36 3.18
N GLN A 84 3.53 6.74 3.30
CA GLN A 84 4.42 6.92 4.43
C GLN A 84 5.76 7.47 3.95
N PHE A 85 6.26 8.45 4.68
CA PHE A 85 7.61 8.98 4.49
C PHE A 85 8.39 8.92 5.80
N PHE A 86 9.68 8.57 5.67
CA PHE A 86 10.65 8.58 6.78
C PHE A 86 10.24 7.72 7.99
N ASN A 87 9.64 6.55 7.73
CA ASN A 87 9.37 5.61 8.80
C ASN A 87 10.69 5.12 9.41
N PHE A 88 10.84 5.27 10.72
CA PHE A 88 12.07 4.97 11.44
C PHE A 88 11.76 4.10 12.65
N ARG A 89 12.59 3.06 12.85
CA ARG A 89 12.50 2.15 13.97
C ARG A 89 13.87 1.87 14.57
N LEU A 90 13.98 2.14 15.87
CA LEU A 90 15.17 1.93 16.66
C LEU A 90 14.88 0.92 17.76
N ARG A 91 15.78 -0.03 17.99
CA ARG A 91 15.71 -0.94 19.14
C ARG A 91 16.95 -0.84 20.00
N HIS A 92 16.71 -1.00 21.31
CA HIS A 92 17.75 -1.22 22.30
C HIS A 92 17.59 -2.63 22.85
N TYR A 93 18.59 -3.49 22.62
CA TYR A 93 18.65 -4.87 23.08
C TYR A 93 19.39 -4.95 24.42
N GLY A 94 19.00 -5.90 25.27
CA GLY A 94 19.59 -6.13 26.58
C GLY A 94 20.94 -6.90 26.54
N ASP A 95 21.49 -7.13 25.37
CA ASP A 95 22.77 -7.83 25.13
C ASP A 95 23.83 -6.90 24.53
N GLU A 96 24.93 -7.46 24.02
CA GLU A 96 26.02 -6.73 23.37
C GLU A 96 25.60 -5.98 22.09
N ALA A 97 24.47 -6.34 21.48
CA ALA A 97 23.96 -5.64 20.30
C ALA A 97 23.54 -4.19 20.61
N GLY A 98 23.16 -3.92 21.86
CA GLY A 98 22.86 -2.59 22.34
C GLY A 98 21.81 -1.87 21.49
N MET A 99 22.08 -0.61 21.15
CA MET A 99 21.19 0.22 20.36
C MET A 99 21.46 0.06 18.86
N ARG A 100 20.44 -0.26 18.08
CA ARG A 100 20.58 -0.41 16.62
C ARG A 100 19.33 -0.01 15.85
N ILE A 101 19.56 0.53 14.65
CA ILE A 101 18.51 0.82 13.69
C ILE A 101 17.97 -0.52 13.13
N GLU A 102 16.68 -0.74 13.28
CA GLU A 102 15.99 -1.90 12.70
C GLU A 102 15.47 -1.60 11.31
N GLU A 103 14.99 -0.38 11.11
CA GLU A 103 14.38 0.03 9.86
C GLU A 103 14.46 1.54 9.68
N PHE A 104 14.74 1.97 8.45
CA PHE A 104 14.53 3.34 7.99
C PHE A 104 13.99 3.30 6.57
N VAL A 105 12.75 3.71 6.39
CA VAL A 105 12.03 3.68 5.11
C VAL A 105 11.65 5.10 4.71
N PRO A 106 12.45 5.76 3.86
CA PRO A 106 12.13 7.07 3.31
C PRO A 106 10.81 7.11 2.55
N ILE A 107 10.46 6.04 1.84
CA ILE A 107 9.25 5.98 1.01
C ILE A 107 8.60 4.61 1.15
N ASP A 108 7.31 4.59 1.51
CA ASP A 108 6.44 3.43 1.43
C ASP A 108 5.04 3.84 0.97
N ILE A 109 4.73 3.53 -0.27
CA ILE A 109 3.49 3.93 -0.93
C ILE A 109 2.75 2.70 -1.44
N PHE A 110 1.47 2.61 -1.13
CA PHE A 110 0.51 1.73 -1.77
C PHE A 110 -0.61 2.56 -2.38
N SER A 111 -0.98 2.21 -3.59
CA SER A 111 -2.16 2.72 -4.28
C SER A 111 -2.94 1.52 -4.80
N LEU A 112 -4.01 1.16 -4.09
CA LEU A 112 -4.82 -0.02 -4.38
C LEU A 112 -6.26 0.39 -4.76
N PRO A 113 -6.45 1.11 -5.88
CA PRO A 113 -7.81 1.44 -6.34
C PRO A 113 -8.54 0.17 -6.72
N SER A 114 -9.73 -0.03 -6.16
CA SER A 114 -10.55 -1.19 -6.48
C SER A 114 -11.11 -1.12 -7.89
N ARG A 115 -11.03 -2.23 -8.61
CA ARG A 115 -11.59 -2.38 -9.95
C ARG A 115 -13.09 -2.65 -9.88
N ASN A 116 -13.80 -2.05 -10.82
CA ASN A 116 -15.21 -2.32 -11.08
C ASN A 116 -15.47 -2.24 -12.58
N ASP A 117 -16.73 -2.34 -13.00
CA ASP A 117 -17.12 -2.35 -14.42
C ASP A 117 -16.74 -1.05 -15.16
N PHE A 118 -16.60 0.07 -14.45
CA PHE A 118 -16.24 1.38 -15.02
C PHE A 118 -14.76 1.70 -14.88
N PHE A 119 -14.17 1.40 -13.71
CA PHE A 119 -12.78 1.74 -13.39
C PHE A 119 -11.91 0.49 -13.39
N GLN A 120 -11.04 0.38 -14.40
CA GLN A 120 -10.10 -0.73 -14.60
C GLN A 120 -8.69 -0.35 -14.12
N SER A 121 -8.60 0.33 -12.98
CA SER A 121 -7.36 0.90 -12.45
C SER A 121 -6.31 -0.18 -12.14
N LEU A 122 -5.04 0.20 -12.30
CA LEU A 122 -3.90 -0.60 -11.88
C LEU A 122 -3.57 -0.26 -10.43
N SER A 123 -3.43 -1.28 -9.61
CA SER A 123 -2.88 -1.18 -8.26
C SER A 123 -1.36 -1.29 -8.29
N TRP A 124 -0.68 -0.53 -7.43
CA TRP A 124 0.77 -0.56 -7.38
C TRP A 124 1.30 -0.24 -5.97
N LYS A 125 2.54 -0.58 -5.75
CA LYS A 125 3.29 -0.20 -4.55
C LYS A 125 4.73 0.13 -4.88
N VAL A 126 5.35 0.90 -4.00
CA VAL A 126 6.78 1.15 -3.98
C VAL A 126 7.25 1.29 -2.54
N ASN A 127 8.38 0.66 -2.21
CA ASN A 127 9.03 0.76 -0.91
C ASN A 127 10.54 0.90 -1.12
N VAL A 128 11.12 1.92 -0.51
CA VAL A 128 12.56 2.18 -0.57
C VAL A 128 13.07 2.43 0.83
N GLY A 129 14.12 1.72 1.23
CA GLY A 129 14.67 1.93 2.56
C GLY A 129 15.76 0.93 2.95
N TRP A 130 16.05 0.96 4.21
CA TRP A 130 16.99 0.08 4.89
C TRP A 130 16.26 -0.69 5.97
N ALA A 131 16.45 -2.00 6.01
CA ALA A 131 15.87 -2.86 7.04
C ALA A 131 16.85 -3.97 7.41
N ARG A 132 16.80 -4.43 8.64
CA ARG A 132 17.57 -5.61 9.03
C ARG A 132 16.93 -6.86 8.46
N LYS A 133 17.76 -7.71 7.90
CA LYS A 133 17.37 -9.03 7.36
C LYS A 133 18.27 -10.10 7.94
N ARG A 134 17.67 -11.15 8.47
CA ARG A 134 18.42 -12.34 8.90
C ARG A 134 18.87 -13.10 7.67
N LEU A 135 20.17 -13.22 7.48
CA LEU A 135 20.80 -14.02 6.42
C LEU A 135 21.25 -15.37 6.97
N ALA A 136 21.71 -15.41 8.22
CA ALA A 136 22.10 -16.61 8.93
C ALA A 136 21.88 -16.42 10.43
N GLU A 137 22.11 -17.47 11.23
CA GLU A 137 22.13 -17.35 12.69
C GLU A 137 23.19 -16.31 13.10
N ASN A 138 22.79 -15.36 13.94
CA ASN A 138 23.60 -14.22 14.40
C ASN A 138 24.10 -13.26 13.30
N ASN A 139 23.56 -13.34 12.09
CA ASN A 139 23.92 -12.44 11.00
C ASN A 139 22.69 -11.68 10.47
N GLU A 140 22.52 -10.44 10.93
CA GLU A 140 21.40 -9.56 10.58
C GLU A 140 21.90 -8.19 10.10
N PRO A 141 22.47 -8.09 8.91
CA PRO A 141 22.90 -6.82 8.36
C PRO A 141 21.72 -5.89 8.10
N LEU A 142 21.98 -4.58 8.17
CA LEU A 142 21.08 -3.58 7.61
C LEU A 142 21.25 -3.61 6.09
N ILE A 143 20.23 -4.03 5.36
CA ILE A 143 20.25 -4.10 3.91
C ILE A 143 19.54 -2.90 3.29
N THR A 144 20.02 -2.41 2.17
CA THR A 144 19.27 -1.48 1.30
C THR A 144 18.26 -2.28 0.50
N ARG A 145 17.03 -1.81 0.43
CA ARG A 145 15.96 -2.48 -0.30
C ARG A 145 15.17 -1.49 -1.15
N LEU A 146 14.95 -1.86 -2.40
CA LEU A 146 13.98 -1.28 -3.31
C LEU A 146 12.98 -2.36 -3.68
N ASN A 147 11.72 -2.18 -3.37
CA ASN A 147 10.64 -3.07 -3.76
C ASN A 147 9.57 -2.28 -4.53
N ALA A 148 9.14 -2.82 -5.64
CA ALA A 148 8.02 -2.28 -6.41
C ALA A 148 7.12 -3.42 -6.87
N GLY A 149 5.84 -3.12 -7.05
CA GLY A 149 4.87 -4.11 -7.52
C GLY A 149 3.69 -3.48 -8.23
N GLY A 150 3.07 -4.26 -9.10
CA GLY A 150 1.86 -3.88 -9.83
C GLY A 150 0.86 -5.02 -9.88
N GLY A 151 -0.42 -4.69 -9.93
CA GLY A 151 -1.48 -5.69 -9.94
C GLY A 151 -2.87 -5.08 -9.82
N TYR A 152 -3.73 -5.73 -9.09
CA TYR A 152 -5.14 -5.37 -9.04
C TYR A 152 -5.72 -5.52 -7.64
N ALA A 153 -6.73 -4.70 -7.36
CA ALA A 153 -7.52 -4.77 -6.13
C ALA A 153 -9.02 -4.82 -6.46
N TRP A 154 -9.77 -5.44 -5.57
CA TRP A 154 -11.23 -5.60 -5.67
C TRP A 154 -11.86 -5.39 -4.31
N ASP A 155 -13.01 -4.74 -4.31
CA ASP A 155 -13.84 -4.63 -3.11
C ASP A 155 -14.76 -5.85 -3.00
N ALA A 156 -14.90 -6.40 -1.81
CA ALA A 156 -15.91 -7.39 -1.52
C ALA A 156 -17.29 -6.74 -1.57
N PRO A 157 -18.25 -7.31 -2.32
CA PRO A 157 -19.56 -6.70 -2.53
C PRO A 157 -20.33 -6.55 -1.21
N SER A 158 -21.00 -5.41 -1.05
CA SER A 158 -21.92 -5.11 0.06
C SER A 158 -22.96 -4.12 -0.41
N LEU A 159 -24.11 -4.05 0.28
CA LEU A 159 -25.20 -3.12 -0.05
C LEU A 159 -24.87 -1.66 0.24
N ASP A 160 -24.09 -1.39 1.30
CA ASP A 160 -23.80 -0.02 1.74
C ASP A 160 -22.34 0.40 1.46
N LYS A 161 -21.39 -0.34 2.02
CA LYS A 161 -19.95 -0.15 1.79
C LYS A 161 -19.24 -1.50 1.75
N PRO A 162 -18.18 -1.64 0.95
CA PRO A 162 -17.40 -2.88 0.94
C PRO A 162 -16.90 -3.23 2.35
N TRP A 163 -17.12 -4.47 2.78
CA TRP A 163 -16.63 -4.94 4.08
C TRP A 163 -15.14 -5.26 4.05
N ALA A 164 -14.60 -5.60 2.88
CA ALA A 164 -13.18 -5.89 2.68
C ALA A 164 -12.70 -5.41 1.30
N GLN A 165 -11.40 -5.19 1.18
CA GLN A 165 -10.67 -5.04 -0.06
C GLN A 165 -9.63 -6.15 -0.14
N ILE A 166 -9.58 -6.85 -1.28
CA ILE A 166 -8.61 -7.90 -1.57
C ILE A 166 -7.73 -7.40 -2.71
N TYR A 167 -6.43 -7.68 -2.66
CA TYR A 167 -5.53 -7.31 -3.75
C TYR A 167 -4.49 -8.40 -4.01
N THR A 168 -3.99 -8.43 -5.25
CA THR A 168 -2.86 -9.25 -5.67
C THR A 168 -1.89 -8.39 -6.46
N LEU A 169 -0.59 -8.57 -6.22
CA LEU A 169 0.47 -7.86 -6.95
C LEU A 169 1.54 -8.86 -7.39
N LEU A 170 2.20 -8.55 -8.49
CA LEU A 170 3.49 -9.12 -8.85
C LEU A 170 4.54 -8.11 -8.41
N GLU A 171 5.47 -8.55 -7.56
CA GLU A 171 6.48 -7.68 -6.96
C GLU A 171 7.87 -8.06 -7.42
N SER A 172 8.73 -7.05 -7.52
CA SER A 172 10.16 -7.17 -7.74
C SER A 172 10.90 -6.47 -6.60
N THR A 173 11.95 -7.11 -6.10
CA THR A 173 12.77 -6.58 -5.00
C THR A 173 14.24 -6.63 -5.40
N LEU A 174 14.92 -5.52 -5.26
CA LEU A 174 16.37 -5.40 -5.31
C LEU A 174 16.87 -5.11 -3.90
N GLU A 175 17.78 -5.94 -3.44
CA GLU A 175 18.46 -5.79 -2.14
C GLU A 175 19.95 -5.60 -2.34
N SER A 176 20.61 -4.84 -1.47
CA SER A 176 22.05 -4.65 -1.51
C SER A 176 22.66 -4.68 -0.11
N THR A 177 23.72 -5.45 0.02
CA THR A 177 24.58 -5.52 1.20
C THR A 177 25.94 -6.09 0.80
N SER A 178 27.00 -5.76 1.54
CA SER A 178 28.33 -6.37 1.36
C SER A 178 28.37 -7.88 1.65
N GLN A 179 27.31 -8.44 2.22
CA GLN A 179 27.18 -9.84 2.60
C GLN A 179 26.63 -10.73 1.49
N TYR A 180 26.12 -10.15 0.41
CA TYR A 180 25.70 -10.92 -0.75
C TYR A 180 26.87 -11.16 -1.72
N ASN A 181 26.84 -12.31 -2.39
CA ASN A 181 27.73 -12.55 -3.54
C ASN A 181 27.39 -11.51 -4.63
N GLY A 182 28.38 -10.68 -5.01
CA GLY A 182 28.16 -9.56 -5.93
C GLY A 182 27.49 -8.33 -5.33
N HIS A 183 27.31 -8.27 -3.99
CA HIS A 183 26.77 -7.14 -3.22
C HIS A 183 25.29 -6.80 -3.45
N TYR A 184 24.58 -7.54 -4.28
CA TYR A 184 23.14 -7.36 -4.51
C TYR A 184 22.42 -8.69 -4.71
N ALA A 185 21.13 -8.69 -4.43
CA ALA A 185 20.22 -9.79 -4.72
C ALA A 185 18.96 -9.24 -5.40
N TRP A 186 18.50 -9.92 -6.42
CA TRP A 186 17.26 -9.57 -7.12
C TRP A 186 16.27 -10.71 -7.05
N GLY A 187 15.06 -10.40 -6.63
CA GLY A 187 13.98 -11.36 -6.51
C GLY A 187 12.67 -10.83 -7.05
N ALA A 188 11.80 -11.74 -7.46
CA ALA A 188 10.45 -11.41 -7.88
C ALA A 188 9.46 -12.49 -7.44
N GLY A 189 8.19 -12.13 -7.36
CA GLY A 189 7.13 -13.07 -7.05
C GLY A 189 5.80 -12.43 -6.69
N PRO A 190 4.75 -13.25 -6.55
CA PRO A 190 3.42 -12.78 -6.21
C PRO A 190 3.29 -12.38 -4.76
N SER A 191 2.37 -11.44 -4.52
CA SER A 191 1.85 -11.13 -3.20
C SER A 191 0.34 -10.98 -3.24
N ALA A 192 -0.30 -11.16 -2.11
CA ALA A 192 -1.73 -10.94 -1.92
C ALA A 192 -1.99 -10.38 -0.53
N GLY A 193 -3.06 -9.62 -0.41
CA GLY A 193 -3.48 -9.09 0.88
C GLY A 193 -4.97 -8.82 0.95
N ILE A 194 -5.42 -8.63 2.17
CA ILE A 194 -6.79 -8.27 2.51
C ILE A 194 -6.79 -7.16 3.57
N ILE A 195 -7.60 -6.16 3.34
CA ILE A 195 -7.88 -5.07 4.28
C ILE A 195 -9.37 -5.15 4.61
N THR A 196 -9.71 -5.37 5.87
CA THR A 196 -11.12 -5.46 6.30
C THR A 196 -11.36 -4.72 7.61
N ASP A 197 -12.48 -4.03 7.69
CA ASP A 197 -12.98 -3.43 8.92
C ASP A 197 -13.84 -4.47 9.64
N ILE A 198 -13.37 -4.98 10.78
CA ILE A 198 -14.11 -5.96 11.60
C ILE A 198 -15.21 -5.24 12.37
N THR A 199 -14.90 -4.05 12.87
CA THR A 199 -15.84 -3.12 13.52
C THR A 199 -15.42 -1.69 13.16
N ASP A 200 -16.17 -0.68 13.60
CA ASP A 200 -15.80 0.73 13.40
C ASP A 200 -14.43 1.10 14.02
N ASN A 201 -13.98 0.34 15.01
CA ASN A 201 -12.72 0.59 15.74
C ASN A 201 -11.61 -0.46 15.45
N TRP A 202 -11.93 -1.54 14.74
CA TRP A 202 -11.01 -2.63 14.48
C TRP A 202 -10.86 -2.93 13.00
N ARG A 203 -9.63 -2.78 12.50
CA ARG A 203 -9.23 -3.13 11.14
C ARG A 203 -8.22 -4.25 11.16
N LEU A 204 -8.40 -5.22 10.28
CA LEU A 204 -7.42 -6.26 9.97
C LEU A 204 -6.79 -5.94 8.61
N ASN A 205 -5.47 -5.96 8.58
CA ASN A 205 -4.68 -5.96 7.36
C ASN A 205 -3.78 -7.20 7.39
N ALA A 206 -3.99 -8.12 6.45
CA ALA A 206 -3.16 -9.31 6.29
C ALA A 206 -2.51 -9.29 4.90
N TYR A 207 -1.21 -9.58 4.86
CA TYR A 207 -0.41 -9.56 3.65
C TYR A 207 0.54 -10.75 3.63
N ALA A 208 0.60 -11.42 2.49
CA ALA A 208 1.52 -12.51 2.23
C ALA A 208 2.27 -12.27 0.92
N ARG A 209 3.56 -12.61 0.90
CA ARG A 209 4.42 -12.47 -0.26
C ARG A 209 5.34 -13.69 -0.38
N VAL A 210 5.48 -14.19 -1.59
CA VAL A 210 6.44 -15.24 -1.93
C VAL A 210 7.33 -14.71 -3.04
N GLN A 211 8.63 -14.69 -2.83
CA GLN A 211 9.59 -14.24 -3.84
C GLN A 211 10.68 -15.29 -4.04
N ARG A 212 11.12 -15.44 -5.29
CA ARG A 212 12.31 -16.17 -5.67
C ARG A 212 13.41 -15.18 -6.01
N PHE A 213 14.55 -15.36 -5.40
CA PHE A 213 15.75 -14.61 -5.73
C PHE A 213 16.51 -15.38 -6.81
N ALA A 214 16.89 -14.69 -7.89
CA ALA A 214 17.54 -15.30 -9.07
C ALA A 214 19.03 -14.97 -9.15
N LEU A 215 19.46 -13.91 -8.48
CA LEU A 215 20.84 -13.42 -8.47
C LEU A 215 21.23 -12.99 -7.06
N GLY A 216 22.49 -13.21 -6.70
CA GLY A 216 23.08 -12.62 -5.50
C GLY A 216 22.72 -13.26 -4.16
N GLU A 217 22.13 -14.45 -4.13
CA GLU A 217 21.91 -15.17 -2.88
C GLU A 217 23.23 -15.48 -2.19
N ALA A 218 23.24 -15.35 -0.85
CA ALA A 218 24.36 -15.70 0.00
C ALA A 218 24.44 -17.20 0.23
#